data_fd60d482866b4a186ee1572bdfd4485c
#
_entry.id   fd60d482866b4a186ee1572bdfd4485c
#
_cell.length_a   1.000
_cell.length_b   1.000
_cell.length_c   1.000
_cell.angle_alpha   90.00
_cell.angle_beta   90.00
_cell.angle_gamma   90.00
#
_symmetry.space_group_name_H-M   'P 1'
#
loop_
_entity.id
_entity.type
_entity.pdbx_description
1 polymer ?
#
loop_
_entity_poly.entity_id
_entity_poly.type
_entity_poly.pdbx_seq_one_letter_code
_entity_poly.pdbx_strand_id
1 'polypeptide(L)'
;MSDEVEFDPFADLDSGVMIVDSDEEIQIEAEVAIVDTELQEAAAVVPIGKGSIFVFDLETVPDESRFPRPVRVEKVKRPDLPGISLVKLVGLTVPAIKAQIPKLSEEQLLSLHDSESNSKKPRVGVLDAIDAQITAENADDHEIAMMEWRKHSFNPFANKIVALGIEARGHSVTMIAKNEAEERELIRVLWEHIANYETRCGYNITAFDDAVLIFRSMLLGIDAPRKIQRKKFSNRESIDLMLAMFPSSPARKLKEVCKELGIVPLAGYEMSGDQVFDLVEAGDWENIAKYVHSDAVIEFELYRRLNEYMVF
;
A
#
# COMPACT_ATOMS: atom_id res chain seq x y z
N MET A 1 -0.65 9.12 -54.43
CA MET A 1 -0.10 9.93 -53.33
C MET A 1 -1.24 10.06 -52.35
N SER A 2 -1.24 9.24 -51.34
CA SER A 2 -2.23 9.26 -50.26
C SER A 2 -1.59 10.03 -49.11
N ASP A 3 -2.19 11.21 -48.83
CA ASP A 3 -1.80 12.01 -47.67
C ASP A 3 -2.17 11.26 -46.40
N GLU A 4 -1.17 10.70 -45.75
CA GLU A 4 -1.31 10.22 -44.37
C GLU A 4 -1.41 11.46 -43.49
N VAL A 5 -2.60 11.71 -42.94
CA VAL A 5 -2.81 12.73 -41.92
C VAL A 5 -2.25 12.10 -40.61
N GLU A 6 -1.10 12.60 -40.20
CA GLU A 6 -0.50 12.29 -38.91
C GLU A 6 -1.44 12.78 -37.79
N PHE A 7 -2.03 11.87 -37.05
CA PHE A 7 -2.92 12.19 -35.94
C PHE A 7 -2.07 12.58 -34.72
N ASP A 8 -2.02 13.87 -34.42
CA ASP A 8 -1.49 14.39 -33.18
C ASP A 8 -2.61 14.35 -32.09
N PRO A 9 -2.52 13.47 -31.09
CA PRO A 9 -3.54 13.37 -30.03
C PRO A 9 -3.60 14.61 -29.13
N PHE A 10 -2.71 15.59 -29.31
CA PHE A 10 -2.62 16.82 -28.52
C PHE A 10 -2.83 18.10 -29.31
N ALA A 11 -3.20 18.02 -30.59
CA ALA A 11 -3.35 19.18 -31.49
C ALA A 11 -4.39 20.22 -31.01
N ASP A 12 -5.29 19.84 -30.06
CA ASP A 12 -6.28 20.74 -29.48
C ASP A 12 -5.85 21.34 -28.13
N LEU A 13 -4.56 21.27 -27.78
CA LEU A 13 -4.04 21.82 -26.51
C LEU A 13 -3.76 23.33 -26.56
N ASP A 14 -4.05 23.98 -27.67
CA ASP A 14 -3.81 25.42 -27.83
C ASP A 14 -5.04 26.22 -27.40
N SER A 15 -5.19 26.44 -26.12
CA SER A 15 -5.76 27.67 -25.55
C SER A 15 -5.78 27.54 -24.01
N GLY A 16 -4.73 28.01 -23.36
CA GLY A 16 -4.79 28.25 -21.93
C GLY A 16 -3.69 27.65 -21.09
N VAL A 17 -2.45 27.63 -21.60
CA VAL A 17 -1.32 27.60 -20.68
C VAL A 17 -1.22 28.99 -20.07
N MET A 18 -1.89 29.22 -18.95
CA MET A 18 -1.51 30.29 -18.05
C MET A 18 -0.18 29.86 -17.43
N ILE A 19 0.89 30.54 -17.85
CA ILE A 19 2.13 30.58 -17.06
C ILE A 19 1.75 31.38 -15.82
N VAL A 20 1.44 30.68 -14.74
CA VAL A 20 1.24 31.31 -13.44
C VAL A 20 2.62 31.57 -12.88
N ASP A 21 2.90 32.83 -12.63
CA ASP A 21 4.07 33.30 -11.90
C ASP A 21 4.09 32.60 -10.53
N SER A 22 5.27 32.31 -10.00
CA SER A 22 5.59 31.35 -8.94
C SER A 22 5.03 31.66 -7.54
N ASP A 23 4.05 32.52 -7.39
CA ASP A 23 3.57 33.00 -6.09
C ASP A 23 2.04 32.94 -5.88
N GLU A 24 1.27 32.33 -6.78
CA GLU A 24 -0.16 32.07 -6.53
C GLU A 24 -0.42 30.57 -6.29
N GLU A 25 -0.75 30.22 -5.06
CA GLU A 25 -1.31 28.92 -4.68
C GLU A 25 -2.62 28.72 -5.46
N ILE A 26 -2.61 27.81 -6.44
CA ILE A 26 -3.84 27.36 -7.10
C ILE A 26 -4.57 26.50 -6.06
N GLN A 27 -5.55 27.07 -5.38
CA GLN A 27 -6.56 26.31 -4.64
C GLN A 27 -7.46 25.65 -5.67
N ILE A 28 -7.18 24.41 -6.02
CA ILE A 28 -8.12 23.53 -6.70
C ILE A 28 -9.08 23.02 -5.62
N GLU A 29 -10.20 23.71 -5.43
CA GLU A 29 -11.34 23.12 -4.71
C GLU A 29 -11.95 22.04 -5.62
N ALA A 30 -11.37 20.83 -5.57
CA ALA A 30 -12.02 19.65 -6.11
C ALA A 30 -13.10 19.24 -5.13
N GLU A 31 -14.36 19.44 -5.46
CA GLU A 31 -15.48 18.76 -4.79
C GLU A 31 -15.28 17.25 -4.99
N VAL A 32 -14.81 16.57 -3.95
CA VAL A 32 -14.76 15.11 -3.91
C VAL A 32 -16.20 14.62 -3.78
N ALA A 33 -16.82 14.23 -4.89
CA ALA A 33 -18.09 13.54 -4.85
C ALA A 33 -17.86 12.13 -4.27
N ILE A 34 -18.06 11.98 -2.96
CA ILE A 34 -18.15 10.66 -2.35
C ILE A 34 -19.45 10.05 -2.85
N VAL A 35 -19.35 9.14 -3.80
CA VAL A 35 -20.51 8.43 -4.32
C VAL A 35 -20.93 7.39 -3.27
N ASP A 36 -21.84 7.78 -2.39
CA ASP A 36 -22.65 6.83 -1.64
C ASP A 36 -23.48 6.02 -2.65
N THR A 37 -23.74 4.75 -2.39
CA THR A 37 -24.41 3.79 -3.28
C THR A 37 -25.79 4.24 -3.81
N GLU A 38 -26.34 5.33 -3.32
CA GLU A 38 -27.59 5.95 -3.81
C GLU A 38 -27.40 6.86 -5.04
N LEU A 39 -26.17 7.14 -5.48
CA LEU A 39 -25.87 8.02 -6.62
C LEU A 39 -25.37 7.24 -7.86
N GLN A 40 -25.99 6.10 -8.16
CA GLN A 40 -25.66 5.27 -9.33
C GLN A 40 -25.89 5.95 -10.71
N GLU A 41 -26.46 7.15 -10.76
CA GLU A 41 -26.68 7.86 -12.03
C GLU A 41 -25.47 8.69 -12.53
N ALA A 42 -24.44 8.93 -11.69
CA ALA A 42 -23.33 9.83 -12.04
C ALA A 42 -22.10 9.13 -12.64
N ALA A 43 -21.99 7.82 -12.55
CA ALA A 43 -20.87 7.06 -13.13
C ALA A 43 -21.13 6.63 -14.60
N ALA A 44 -21.79 7.47 -15.39
CA ALA A 44 -21.93 7.19 -16.81
C ALA A 44 -20.53 7.22 -17.45
N VAL A 45 -20.00 6.03 -17.75
CA VAL A 45 -18.75 5.87 -18.51
C VAL A 45 -18.92 6.57 -19.84
N VAL A 46 -18.23 7.70 -20.01
CA VAL A 46 -18.23 8.42 -21.27
C VAL A 46 -17.52 7.55 -22.31
N PRO A 47 -18.15 7.15 -23.42
CA PRO A 47 -17.49 6.38 -24.47
C PRO A 47 -16.31 7.19 -25.03
N ILE A 48 -15.10 6.68 -24.84
CA ILE A 48 -13.91 7.43 -25.22
C ILE A 48 -13.29 6.79 -26.46
N GLY A 49 -12.86 7.63 -27.39
CA GLY A 49 -12.29 7.24 -28.68
C GLY A 49 -10.92 6.54 -28.54
N LYS A 50 -10.34 6.15 -29.68
CA LYS A 50 -8.98 5.60 -29.75
C LYS A 50 -7.97 6.58 -29.11
N GLY A 51 -7.01 6.06 -28.36
CA GLY A 51 -6.00 6.84 -27.64
C GLY A 51 -6.41 7.28 -26.23
N SER A 52 -7.58 6.85 -25.75
CA SER A 52 -8.03 7.21 -24.40
C SER A 52 -7.27 6.46 -23.31
N ILE A 53 -6.85 7.19 -22.30
CA ILE A 53 -6.16 6.66 -21.14
C ILE A 53 -6.86 7.06 -19.85
N PHE A 54 -6.86 6.18 -18.88
CA PHE A 54 -7.21 6.47 -17.50
C PHE A 54 -6.14 5.93 -16.55
N VAL A 55 -5.97 6.59 -15.43
CA VAL A 55 -5.15 6.14 -14.31
C VAL A 55 -6.07 5.58 -13.24
N PHE A 56 -5.63 4.56 -12.53
CA PHE A 56 -6.36 4.05 -11.38
C PHE A 56 -5.41 3.58 -10.28
N ASP A 57 -5.87 3.70 -9.06
CA ASP A 57 -5.22 3.22 -7.83
C ASP A 57 -6.22 2.47 -6.95
N LEU A 58 -5.76 1.43 -6.28
CA LEU A 58 -6.55 0.59 -5.39
C LEU A 58 -6.00 0.60 -3.97
N GLU A 59 -6.89 0.86 -3.00
CA GLU A 59 -6.55 0.66 -1.61
C GLU A 59 -7.11 -0.65 -1.08
N THR A 60 -6.30 -1.34 -0.30
CA THR A 60 -6.61 -2.69 0.16
C THR A 60 -6.33 -2.88 1.65
N VAL A 61 -7.11 -3.77 2.27
CA VAL A 61 -6.89 -4.24 3.64
C VAL A 61 -6.89 -5.77 3.69
N PRO A 62 -6.40 -6.40 4.78
CA PRO A 62 -6.50 -7.85 4.93
C PRO A 62 -7.95 -8.34 4.82
N ASP A 63 -8.16 -9.44 4.11
CA ASP A 63 -9.47 -10.10 4.04
C ASP A 63 -9.67 -11.01 5.27
N GLU A 64 -10.27 -10.47 6.32
CA GLU A 64 -10.48 -11.16 7.60
C GLU A 64 -11.36 -12.41 7.46
N SER A 65 -12.23 -12.46 6.46
CA SER A 65 -13.09 -13.63 6.23
C SER A 65 -12.28 -14.87 5.82
N ARG A 66 -11.11 -14.66 5.23
CA ARG A 66 -10.21 -15.71 4.73
C ARG A 66 -8.94 -15.85 5.58
N PHE A 67 -8.48 -14.77 6.16
CA PHE A 67 -7.28 -14.66 6.99
C PHE A 67 -7.66 -14.02 8.31
N PRO A 68 -8.16 -14.79 9.29
CA PRO A 68 -8.64 -14.26 10.54
C PRO A 68 -7.58 -13.44 11.28
N ARG A 69 -8.01 -12.37 11.92
CA ARG A 69 -7.16 -11.52 12.74
C ARG A 69 -6.54 -12.33 13.91
N PRO A 70 -5.25 -12.14 14.21
CA PRO A 70 -4.65 -12.76 15.37
C PRO A 70 -5.39 -12.42 16.66
N VAL A 71 -5.64 -13.45 17.48
CA VAL A 71 -6.27 -13.29 18.79
C VAL A 71 -5.19 -13.11 19.84
N ARG A 72 -5.40 -12.18 20.76
CA ARG A 72 -4.49 -11.99 21.90
C ARG A 72 -4.54 -13.20 22.81
N VAL A 73 -3.40 -13.87 22.96
CA VAL A 73 -3.24 -14.98 23.92
C VAL A 73 -2.46 -14.46 25.12
N GLU A 74 -3.00 -14.64 26.33
CA GLU A 74 -2.26 -14.27 27.54
C GLU A 74 -0.98 -15.11 27.65
N LYS A 75 0.15 -14.44 27.83
CA LYS A 75 1.41 -15.11 28.07
C LYS A 75 1.39 -15.81 29.44
N VAL A 76 1.61 -17.10 29.46
CA VAL A 76 1.83 -17.85 30.71
C VAL A 76 3.23 -17.52 31.21
N LYS A 77 3.30 -16.90 32.41
CA LYS A 77 4.60 -16.64 33.05
C LYS A 77 5.37 -17.93 33.22
N ARG A 78 6.62 -17.94 32.80
CA ARG A 78 7.47 -19.11 33.04
C ARG A 78 7.71 -19.28 34.55
N PRO A 79 7.54 -20.51 35.09
CA PRO A 79 7.90 -20.76 36.45
C PRO A 79 9.41 -20.70 36.60
N ASP A 80 9.86 -20.34 37.82
CA ASP A 80 11.27 -20.41 38.16
C ASP A 80 11.83 -21.82 37.94
N LEU A 81 13.03 -21.89 37.36
CA LEU A 81 13.73 -23.18 37.27
C LEU A 81 14.14 -23.66 38.66
N PRO A 82 13.56 -24.73 39.16
CA PRO A 82 13.91 -25.25 40.49
C PRO A 82 15.37 -25.69 40.52
N GLY A 83 16.10 -25.26 41.56
CA GLY A 83 17.47 -25.71 41.83
C GLY A 83 18.57 -24.97 41.07
N ILE A 84 18.27 -23.94 40.28
CA ILE A 84 19.28 -23.05 39.71
C ILE A 84 19.53 -21.89 40.65
N SER A 85 20.70 -21.92 41.29
CA SER A 85 21.18 -20.83 42.12
C SER A 85 21.96 -19.83 41.27
N LEU A 86 21.71 -18.54 41.45
CA LEU A 86 22.47 -17.45 40.83
C LEU A 86 23.97 -17.63 40.93
N VAL A 87 24.45 -18.07 42.11
CA VAL A 87 25.87 -18.34 42.36
C VAL A 87 26.43 -19.41 41.44
N LYS A 88 25.64 -20.42 41.10
CA LYS A 88 26.06 -21.44 40.12
C LYS A 88 26.08 -20.91 38.72
N LEU A 89 25.13 -20.04 38.32
CA LEU A 89 25.09 -19.43 36.97
C LEU A 89 26.28 -18.52 36.78
N VAL A 90 26.56 -17.63 37.70
CA VAL A 90 27.70 -16.70 37.63
C VAL A 90 29.05 -17.42 37.49
N GLY A 91 29.19 -18.62 38.07
CA GLY A 91 30.37 -19.47 37.98
C GLY A 91 30.57 -20.18 36.63
N LEU A 92 29.58 -20.16 35.74
CA LEU A 92 29.65 -20.83 34.43
C LEU A 92 30.44 -20.02 33.39
N THR A 93 30.92 -20.69 32.35
CA THR A 93 31.48 -20.04 31.17
C THR A 93 30.39 -19.28 30.37
N VAL A 94 30.78 -18.26 29.60
CA VAL A 94 29.84 -17.47 28.80
C VAL A 94 28.95 -18.36 27.91
N PRO A 95 29.46 -19.35 27.16
CA PRO A 95 28.58 -20.23 26.37
C PRO A 95 27.59 -21.03 27.22
N ALA A 96 28.03 -21.51 28.39
CA ALA A 96 27.18 -22.29 29.27
C ALA A 96 26.05 -21.46 29.90
N ILE A 97 26.32 -20.19 30.24
CA ILE A 97 25.29 -19.26 30.71
C ILE A 97 24.29 -18.96 29.58
N LYS A 98 24.77 -18.62 28.40
CA LYS A 98 23.90 -18.33 27.22
C LYS A 98 22.94 -19.49 26.95
N ALA A 99 23.36 -20.72 27.13
CA ALA A 99 22.51 -21.91 26.97
C ALA A 99 21.41 -22.05 28.04
N GLN A 100 21.55 -21.37 29.18
CA GLN A 100 20.54 -21.37 30.25
C GLN A 100 19.55 -20.18 30.13
N ILE A 101 19.99 -19.04 29.61
CA ILE A 101 19.20 -17.79 29.50
C ILE A 101 17.77 -18.03 28.98
N PRO A 102 17.52 -18.79 27.88
CA PRO A 102 16.16 -19.00 27.37
C PRO A 102 15.24 -19.80 28.32
N LYS A 103 15.80 -20.39 29.38
CA LYS A 103 15.07 -21.24 30.34
C LYS A 103 14.76 -20.53 31.64
N LEU A 104 15.40 -19.39 31.91
CA LEU A 104 15.24 -18.62 33.14
C LEU A 104 13.91 -17.89 33.16
N SER A 105 13.32 -17.69 34.36
CA SER A 105 12.21 -16.76 34.53
C SER A 105 12.70 -15.31 34.41
N GLU A 106 11.77 -14.38 34.20
CA GLU A 106 12.08 -12.93 34.14
C GLU A 106 12.83 -12.48 35.41
N GLU A 107 12.39 -12.90 36.60
CA GLU A 107 13.03 -12.56 37.86
C GLU A 107 14.46 -13.11 37.94
N GLN A 108 14.67 -14.32 37.45
CA GLN A 108 16.01 -14.94 37.40
C GLN A 108 16.92 -14.22 36.37
N LEU A 109 16.37 -13.76 35.24
CA LEU A 109 17.10 -13.00 34.25
C LEU A 109 17.54 -11.63 34.79
N LEU A 110 16.62 -10.88 35.41
CA LEU A 110 16.93 -9.60 36.05
C LEU A 110 17.99 -9.74 37.16
N SER A 111 17.85 -10.75 37.99
CA SER A 111 18.82 -11.03 39.06
C SER A 111 20.20 -11.41 38.49
N LEU A 112 20.25 -12.15 37.39
CA LEU A 112 21.50 -12.50 36.71
C LEU A 112 22.13 -11.25 36.06
N HIS A 113 21.31 -10.38 35.42
CA HIS A 113 21.75 -9.14 34.83
C HIS A 113 22.42 -8.25 35.89
N ASP A 114 21.77 -8.02 37.01
CA ASP A 114 22.31 -7.22 38.12
C ASP A 114 23.63 -7.77 38.65
N SER A 115 23.72 -9.08 38.81
CA SER A 115 24.94 -9.72 39.28
C SER A 115 26.10 -9.59 38.30
N GLU A 116 25.82 -9.70 36.99
CA GLU A 116 26.83 -9.55 35.94
C GLU A 116 27.26 -8.06 35.81
N SER A 117 26.32 -7.12 35.82
CA SER A 117 26.59 -5.69 35.68
C SER A 117 27.44 -5.16 36.84
N ASN A 118 27.21 -5.67 38.06
CA ASN A 118 27.94 -5.28 39.26
C ASN A 118 29.23 -6.07 39.48
N SER A 119 29.58 -6.97 38.58
CA SER A 119 30.83 -7.74 38.69
C SER A 119 32.07 -6.88 38.40
N LYS A 120 33.24 -7.24 38.99
CA LYS A 120 34.50 -6.52 38.71
C LYS A 120 34.93 -6.58 37.25
N LYS A 121 34.43 -7.53 36.49
CA LYS A 121 34.67 -7.71 35.04
C LYS A 121 33.37 -8.16 34.38
N PRO A 122 32.47 -7.25 34.05
CA PRO A 122 31.21 -7.57 33.39
C PRO A 122 31.45 -8.34 32.08
N ARG A 123 30.71 -9.40 31.86
CA ARG A 123 30.78 -10.19 30.63
C ARG A 123 29.75 -9.67 29.64
N VAL A 124 30.13 -8.67 28.86
CA VAL A 124 29.25 -7.97 27.89
C VAL A 124 28.41 -8.94 27.07
N GLY A 125 29.00 -10.01 26.53
CA GLY A 125 28.22 -10.97 25.76
C GLY A 125 27.19 -11.79 26.55
N VAL A 126 27.25 -11.81 27.92
CA VAL A 126 26.16 -12.35 28.76
C VAL A 126 25.08 -11.32 28.95
N LEU A 127 25.44 -10.08 29.23
CA LEU A 127 24.51 -8.96 29.34
C LEU A 127 23.69 -8.78 28.06
N ASP A 128 24.36 -8.72 26.91
CA ASP A 128 23.69 -8.64 25.59
C ASP A 128 22.67 -9.77 25.39
N ALA A 129 23.01 -10.99 25.82
CA ALA A 129 22.12 -12.13 25.66
C ALA A 129 20.92 -12.09 26.64
N ILE A 130 21.12 -11.57 27.87
CA ILE A 130 20.02 -11.34 28.82
C ILE A 130 19.09 -10.26 28.33
N ASP A 131 19.64 -9.13 27.86
CA ASP A 131 18.86 -8.00 27.32
C ASP A 131 18.05 -8.42 26.11
N ALA A 132 18.65 -9.19 25.20
CA ALA A 132 17.95 -9.74 24.05
C ALA A 132 16.80 -10.67 24.47
N GLN A 133 16.98 -11.50 25.51
CA GLN A 133 15.94 -12.39 26.00
C GLN A 133 14.81 -11.62 26.70
N ILE A 134 15.14 -10.65 27.55
CA ILE A 134 14.15 -9.78 28.22
C ILE A 134 13.37 -8.98 27.16
N THR A 135 14.04 -8.44 26.16
CA THR A 135 13.40 -7.72 25.05
C THR A 135 12.44 -8.64 24.28
N ALA A 136 12.87 -9.86 23.96
CA ALA A 136 12.03 -10.84 23.28
C ALA A 136 10.82 -11.29 24.13
N GLU A 137 10.98 -11.39 25.45
CA GLU A 137 9.89 -11.76 26.37
C GLU A 137 8.90 -10.60 26.58
N ASN A 138 9.39 -9.36 26.58
CA ASN A 138 8.56 -8.17 26.71
C ASN A 138 7.91 -7.75 25.40
N ALA A 139 8.40 -8.25 24.25
CA ALA A 139 7.74 -8.03 22.97
C ALA A 139 6.30 -8.53 23.04
N ASP A 140 5.34 -7.68 22.66
CA ASP A 140 3.95 -8.12 22.56
C ASP A 140 3.80 -9.00 21.31
N ASP A 141 3.79 -10.32 21.51
CA ASP A 141 3.66 -11.30 20.43
C ASP A 141 2.38 -11.06 19.62
N HIS A 142 1.36 -10.48 20.25
CA HIS A 142 0.14 -10.08 19.55
C HIS A 142 0.39 -8.90 18.64
N GLU A 143 1.14 -7.87 19.06
CA GLU A 143 1.50 -6.75 18.19
C GLU A 143 2.34 -7.22 17.00
N ILE A 144 3.32 -8.09 17.24
CA ILE A 144 4.13 -8.67 16.16
C ILE A 144 3.24 -9.45 15.19
N ALA A 145 2.36 -10.31 15.69
CA ALA A 145 1.41 -11.06 14.86
C ALA A 145 0.46 -10.14 14.11
N MET A 146 0.00 -9.03 14.70
CA MET A 146 -0.83 -8.02 14.05
C MET A 146 -0.06 -7.29 12.96
N MET A 147 1.20 -6.92 13.18
CA MET A 147 2.04 -6.29 12.15
C MET A 147 2.25 -7.22 10.95
N GLU A 148 2.52 -8.51 11.19
CA GLU A 148 2.65 -9.50 10.11
C GLU A 148 1.30 -9.73 9.39
N TRP A 149 0.21 -9.78 10.13
CA TRP A 149 -1.12 -9.94 9.55
C TRP A 149 -1.53 -8.73 8.68
N ARG A 150 -1.22 -7.50 9.11
CA ARG A 150 -1.47 -6.28 8.32
C ARG A 150 -0.75 -6.30 6.96
N LYS A 151 0.37 -7.01 6.82
CA LYS A 151 1.07 -7.17 5.52
C LYS A 151 0.22 -7.90 4.49
N HIS A 152 -0.85 -8.57 4.88
CA HIS A 152 -1.83 -9.13 3.94
C HIS A 152 -2.48 -8.05 3.07
N SER A 153 -2.54 -6.79 3.51
CA SER A 153 -2.97 -5.67 2.66
C SER A 153 -2.17 -5.59 1.35
N PHE A 154 -0.89 -5.91 1.41
CA PHE A 154 0.01 -5.87 0.25
C PHE A 154 0.14 -7.21 -0.47
N ASN A 155 -0.65 -8.20 -0.10
CA ASN A 155 -0.67 -9.52 -0.73
C ASN A 155 -1.96 -9.69 -1.55
N PRO A 156 -1.89 -9.71 -2.90
CA PRO A 156 -3.08 -9.84 -3.75
C PRO A 156 -3.95 -11.06 -3.45
N PHE A 157 -3.40 -12.11 -2.84
CA PHE A 157 -4.15 -13.31 -2.48
C PHE A 157 -4.83 -13.23 -1.11
N ALA A 158 -4.50 -12.25 -0.31
CA ALA A 158 -4.91 -12.19 1.09
C ALA A 158 -5.64 -10.90 1.47
N ASN A 159 -5.80 -9.98 0.51
CA ASN A 159 -6.48 -8.71 0.71
C ASN A 159 -7.89 -8.66 0.12
N LYS A 160 -8.63 -7.61 0.44
CA LYS A 160 -9.85 -7.15 -0.22
C LYS A 160 -9.71 -5.66 -0.57
N ILE A 161 -10.42 -5.23 -1.61
CA ILE A 161 -10.41 -3.83 -2.05
C ILE A 161 -11.38 -3.03 -1.18
N VAL A 162 -10.92 -1.87 -0.70
CA VAL A 162 -11.75 -0.95 0.11
C VAL A 162 -11.90 0.42 -0.54
N ALA A 163 -11.05 0.78 -1.49
CA ALA A 163 -11.20 2.03 -2.24
C ALA A 163 -10.64 1.91 -3.67
N LEU A 164 -11.17 2.71 -4.56
CA LEU A 164 -10.77 2.89 -5.94
C LEU A 164 -10.74 4.38 -6.26
N GLY A 165 -9.59 4.84 -6.77
CA GLY A 165 -9.44 6.14 -7.43
C GLY A 165 -9.26 5.96 -8.91
N ILE A 166 -9.98 6.72 -9.71
CA ILE A 166 -9.78 6.80 -11.17
C ILE A 166 -9.63 8.25 -11.55
N GLU A 167 -8.63 8.53 -12.37
CA GLU A 167 -8.41 9.83 -12.97
C GLU A 167 -8.24 9.68 -14.48
N ALA A 168 -8.95 10.49 -15.25
CA ALA A 168 -8.85 10.57 -16.70
C ALA A 168 -9.08 12.01 -17.12
N ARG A 169 -8.77 12.35 -18.36
CA ARG A 169 -8.96 13.72 -18.86
C ARG A 169 -10.41 14.16 -18.73
N GLY A 170 -10.67 15.05 -17.76
CA GLY A 170 -12.00 15.61 -17.50
C GLY A 170 -13.00 14.68 -16.82
N HIS A 171 -12.51 13.60 -16.22
CA HIS A 171 -13.34 12.63 -15.49
C HIS A 171 -12.56 12.04 -14.32
N SER A 172 -13.15 12.09 -13.14
CA SER A 172 -12.60 11.55 -11.91
C SER A 172 -13.67 10.72 -11.19
N VAL A 173 -13.28 9.56 -10.68
CA VAL A 173 -14.17 8.67 -9.91
C VAL A 173 -13.45 8.26 -8.64
N THR A 174 -14.14 8.33 -7.51
CA THR A 174 -13.67 7.79 -6.25
C THR A 174 -14.77 6.94 -5.63
N MET A 175 -14.43 5.70 -5.30
CA MET A 175 -15.38 4.76 -4.70
C MET A 175 -14.80 4.13 -3.43
N ILE A 176 -15.68 3.88 -2.47
CA ILE A 176 -15.39 3.20 -1.20
C ILE A 176 -16.21 1.92 -1.14
N ALA A 177 -15.57 0.86 -0.65
CA ALA A 177 -16.23 -0.42 -0.40
C ALA A 177 -16.10 -0.82 1.08
N LYS A 178 -17.18 -0.72 1.81
CA LYS A 178 -17.29 -1.08 3.25
C LYS A 178 -17.62 -2.57 3.46
N ASN A 179 -18.16 -3.21 2.43
CA ASN A 179 -18.61 -4.60 2.45
C ASN A 179 -18.41 -5.26 1.08
N GLU A 180 -18.65 -6.58 1.01
CA GLU A 180 -18.44 -7.36 -0.23
C GLU A 180 -19.34 -6.90 -1.40
N ALA A 181 -20.57 -6.45 -1.13
CA ALA A 181 -21.48 -5.99 -2.20
C ALA A 181 -20.94 -4.71 -2.85
N GLU A 182 -20.45 -3.77 -2.04
CA GLU A 182 -19.81 -2.55 -2.52
C GLU A 182 -18.47 -2.83 -3.21
N GLU A 183 -17.67 -3.80 -2.72
CA GLU A 183 -16.45 -4.23 -3.41
C GLU A 183 -16.76 -4.82 -4.80
N ARG A 184 -17.83 -5.61 -4.92
CA ARG A 184 -18.31 -6.14 -6.20
C ARG A 184 -18.65 -5.02 -7.17
N GLU A 185 -19.31 -3.98 -6.71
CA GLU A 185 -19.67 -2.85 -7.54
C GLU A 185 -18.45 -2.04 -7.97
N LEU A 186 -17.54 -1.74 -7.05
CA LEU A 186 -16.27 -1.09 -7.33
C LEU A 186 -15.49 -1.84 -8.42
N ILE A 187 -15.38 -3.16 -8.30
CA ILE A 187 -14.69 -4.01 -9.29
C ILE A 187 -15.39 -3.93 -10.65
N ARG A 188 -16.74 -3.92 -10.71
CA ARG A 188 -17.47 -3.80 -11.99
C ARG A 188 -17.18 -2.45 -12.64
N VAL A 189 -17.22 -1.37 -11.89
CA VAL A 189 -16.91 -0.02 -12.40
C VAL A 189 -15.49 0.04 -12.96
N LEU A 190 -14.50 -0.54 -12.27
CA LEU A 190 -13.13 -0.61 -12.80
C LEU A 190 -13.05 -1.44 -14.09
N TRP A 191 -13.76 -2.58 -14.17
CA TRP A 191 -13.82 -3.37 -15.39
C TRP A 191 -14.52 -2.63 -16.55
N GLU A 192 -15.51 -1.82 -16.28
CA GLU A 192 -16.16 -0.97 -17.29
C GLU A 192 -15.18 0.07 -17.85
N HIS A 193 -14.37 0.70 -17.00
CA HIS A 193 -13.31 1.59 -17.45
C HIS A 193 -12.27 0.85 -18.31
N ILE A 194 -11.80 -0.32 -17.85
CA ILE A 194 -10.86 -1.15 -18.63
C ILE A 194 -11.45 -1.54 -20.00
N ALA A 195 -12.76 -1.76 -20.10
CA ALA A 195 -13.42 -2.11 -21.36
C ALA A 195 -13.57 -0.93 -22.30
N ASN A 196 -13.77 0.28 -21.77
CA ASN A 196 -14.10 1.47 -22.55
C ASN A 196 -12.88 2.35 -22.90
N TYR A 197 -11.79 2.23 -22.15
CA TYR A 197 -10.53 2.93 -22.42
C TYR A 197 -9.55 2.02 -23.17
N GLU A 198 -8.72 2.62 -24.01
CA GLU A 198 -7.69 1.87 -24.74
C GLU A 198 -6.56 1.44 -23.80
N THR A 199 -6.16 2.35 -22.93
CA THR A 199 -5.00 2.16 -22.03
C THR A 199 -5.38 2.43 -20.59
N ARG A 200 -5.01 1.52 -19.71
CA ARG A 200 -4.98 1.74 -18.25
C ARG A 200 -3.57 2.11 -17.81
N CYS A 201 -3.45 2.98 -16.85
CA CYS A 201 -2.19 3.45 -16.31
C CYS A 201 -2.23 3.47 -14.79
N GLY A 202 -1.09 3.40 -14.14
CA GLY A 202 -0.93 3.57 -12.70
C GLY A 202 0.50 3.21 -12.25
N TYR A 203 0.76 3.36 -10.97
CA TYR A 203 2.09 3.13 -10.40
C TYR A 203 2.21 1.73 -9.82
N ASN A 204 3.09 0.88 -10.36
CA ASN A 204 3.27 -0.52 -9.96
C ASN A 204 2.03 -1.42 -10.22
N ILE A 205 1.12 -1.00 -11.07
CA ILE A 205 -0.15 -1.72 -11.32
C ILE A 205 0.07 -3.15 -11.81
N THR A 206 1.11 -3.39 -12.59
CA THR A 206 1.40 -4.71 -13.15
C THR A 206 1.72 -5.74 -12.06
N ALA A 207 2.42 -5.33 -11.01
CA ALA A 207 2.80 -6.23 -9.93
C ALA A 207 1.70 -6.36 -8.86
N PHE A 208 0.90 -5.33 -8.61
CA PHE A 208 -0.05 -5.29 -7.51
C PHE A 208 -1.51 -5.19 -7.97
N ASP A 209 -1.97 -4.05 -8.46
CA ASP A 209 -3.38 -3.75 -8.71
C ASP A 209 -4.04 -4.70 -9.72
N ASP A 210 -3.37 -4.98 -10.83
CA ASP A 210 -3.83 -5.98 -11.82
C ASP A 210 -3.99 -7.36 -11.18
N ALA A 211 -3.10 -7.73 -10.26
CA ALA A 211 -3.17 -9.02 -9.58
C ALA A 211 -4.32 -9.06 -8.57
N VAL A 212 -4.51 -7.98 -7.81
CA VAL A 212 -5.64 -7.80 -6.88
C VAL A 212 -6.95 -7.87 -7.65
N LEU A 213 -7.11 -7.04 -8.68
CA LEU A 213 -8.32 -7.00 -9.51
C LEU A 213 -8.68 -8.38 -10.07
N ILE A 214 -7.73 -9.06 -10.71
CA ILE A 214 -7.97 -10.39 -11.31
C ILE A 214 -8.36 -11.40 -10.22
N PHE A 215 -7.61 -11.45 -9.12
CA PHE A 215 -7.86 -12.43 -8.08
C PHE A 215 -9.20 -12.18 -7.36
N ARG A 216 -9.51 -10.93 -7.02
CA ARG A 216 -10.79 -10.56 -6.40
C ARG A 216 -11.95 -10.82 -7.34
N SER A 217 -11.82 -10.51 -8.65
CA SER A 217 -12.85 -10.83 -9.64
C SER A 217 -13.15 -12.33 -9.72
N MET A 218 -12.11 -13.16 -9.77
CA MET A 218 -12.27 -14.63 -9.78
C MET A 218 -12.92 -15.13 -8.49
N LEU A 219 -12.47 -14.64 -7.33
CA LEU A 219 -13.00 -15.03 -6.03
C LEU A 219 -14.47 -14.65 -5.86
N LEU A 220 -14.83 -13.47 -6.33
CA LEU A 220 -16.18 -12.93 -6.25
C LEU A 220 -17.08 -13.32 -7.43
N GLY A 221 -16.59 -14.09 -8.40
CA GLY A 221 -17.35 -14.51 -9.55
C GLY A 221 -17.81 -13.34 -10.44
N ILE A 222 -16.93 -12.36 -10.64
CA ILE A 222 -17.16 -11.21 -11.52
C ILE A 222 -16.48 -11.47 -12.85
N ASP A 223 -17.25 -11.37 -13.94
CA ASP A 223 -16.73 -11.54 -15.29
C ASP A 223 -15.86 -10.38 -15.72
N ALA A 224 -14.73 -10.68 -16.37
CA ALA A 224 -13.86 -9.69 -16.97
C ALA A 224 -14.29 -9.45 -18.43
N PRO A 225 -14.85 -8.28 -18.77
CA PRO A 225 -15.31 -7.98 -20.14
C PRO A 225 -14.14 -7.86 -21.13
N ARG A 226 -12.95 -7.56 -20.63
CA ARG A 226 -11.72 -7.48 -21.42
C ARG A 226 -10.58 -8.22 -20.71
N LYS A 227 -9.79 -9.00 -21.47
CA LYS A 227 -8.63 -9.69 -20.90
C LYS A 227 -7.46 -8.73 -20.68
N ILE A 228 -6.92 -8.72 -19.48
CA ILE A 228 -5.74 -7.93 -19.13
C ILE A 228 -4.47 -8.63 -19.63
N GLN A 229 -3.65 -7.94 -20.42
CA GLN A 229 -2.32 -8.39 -20.77
C GLN A 229 -1.32 -7.94 -19.69
N ARG A 230 -0.77 -8.92 -18.96
CA ARG A 230 0.26 -8.66 -17.92
C ARG A 230 1.68 -8.91 -18.45
N LYS A 231 2.04 -8.23 -19.54
CA LYS A 231 3.42 -8.29 -20.05
C LYS A 231 4.22 -7.12 -19.48
N LYS A 232 5.38 -7.41 -18.89
CA LYS A 232 6.27 -6.42 -18.25
C LYS A 232 6.59 -5.19 -19.10
N PHE A 233 6.53 -5.30 -20.43
CA PHE A 233 6.91 -4.23 -21.36
C PHE A 233 5.84 -3.99 -22.43
N SER A 234 4.58 -4.28 -22.16
CA SER A 234 3.49 -3.99 -23.10
C SER A 234 2.91 -2.62 -22.78
N ASN A 235 3.12 -1.68 -23.68
CA ASN A 235 2.71 -0.28 -23.48
C ASN A 235 1.36 0.08 -24.12
N ARG A 236 0.75 -0.80 -24.93
CA ARG A 236 -0.50 -0.47 -25.64
C ARG A 236 -1.75 -0.48 -24.77
N GLU A 237 -1.85 -1.42 -23.83
CA GLU A 237 -3.05 -1.60 -23.02
C GLU A 237 -2.80 -1.30 -21.54
N SER A 238 -1.53 -1.18 -21.16
CA SER A 238 -1.11 -0.98 -19.78
C SER A 238 0.19 -0.20 -19.70
N ILE A 239 0.17 0.92 -19.00
CA ILE A 239 1.35 1.70 -18.66
C ILE A 239 1.58 1.57 -17.16
N ASP A 240 2.67 0.93 -16.77
CA ASP A 240 3.13 0.90 -15.39
C ASP A 240 4.21 1.97 -15.22
N LEU A 241 3.86 3.06 -14.56
CA LEU A 241 4.73 4.23 -14.41
C LEU A 241 6.04 3.91 -13.70
N MET A 242 6.00 3.03 -12.70
CA MET A 242 7.21 2.60 -12.00
C MET A 242 8.15 1.83 -12.93
N LEU A 243 7.62 0.88 -13.69
CA LEU A 243 8.41 0.10 -14.63
C LEU A 243 8.90 0.91 -15.82
N ALA A 244 8.11 1.90 -16.28
CA ALA A 244 8.52 2.80 -17.34
C ALA A 244 9.75 3.62 -16.94
N MET A 245 9.77 4.16 -15.72
CA MET A 245 10.90 4.95 -15.21
C MET A 245 12.07 4.10 -14.71
N PHE A 246 11.78 2.96 -14.07
CA PHE A 246 12.77 2.17 -13.34
C PHE A 246 12.71 0.68 -13.71
N PRO A 247 12.90 0.30 -14.98
CA PRO A 247 12.66 -1.07 -15.46
C PRO A 247 13.57 -2.14 -14.83
N SER A 248 14.70 -1.73 -14.31
CA SER A 248 15.73 -2.63 -13.74
C SER A 248 16.25 -2.16 -12.38
N SER A 249 15.67 -1.12 -11.81
CA SER A 249 16.09 -0.55 -10.52
C SER A 249 15.19 -1.08 -9.38
N PRO A 250 15.65 -0.98 -8.12
CA PRO A 250 14.78 -1.21 -6.98
C PRO A 250 13.52 -0.33 -7.05
N ALA A 251 12.42 -0.88 -6.59
CA ALA A 251 11.15 -0.15 -6.49
C ALA A 251 11.34 1.16 -5.72
N ARG A 252 10.71 2.23 -6.22
CA ARG A 252 10.63 3.55 -5.57
C ARG A 252 9.20 3.79 -5.16
N LYS A 253 8.99 4.50 -4.05
CA LYS A 253 7.65 4.89 -3.65
C LYS A 253 7.15 6.03 -4.53
N LEU A 254 5.87 5.99 -4.92
CA LEU A 254 5.23 7.02 -5.74
C LEU A 254 5.51 8.43 -5.17
N LYS A 255 5.24 8.64 -3.88
CA LYS A 255 5.40 9.94 -3.22
C LYS A 255 6.85 10.44 -3.17
N GLU A 256 7.83 9.54 -3.10
CA GLU A 256 9.25 9.93 -3.21
C GLU A 256 9.56 10.47 -4.61
N VAL A 257 9.09 9.77 -5.65
CA VAL A 257 9.27 10.19 -7.05
C VAL A 257 8.54 11.52 -7.33
N CYS A 258 7.29 11.62 -6.91
CA CYS A 258 6.49 12.83 -7.08
C CYS A 258 7.14 14.04 -6.37
N LYS A 259 7.63 13.86 -5.15
CA LYS A 259 8.34 14.91 -4.40
C LYS A 259 9.57 15.41 -5.14
N GLU A 260 10.40 14.52 -5.67
CA GLU A 260 11.60 14.91 -6.45
C GLU A 260 11.24 15.66 -7.74
N LEU A 261 10.08 15.36 -8.32
CA LEU A 261 9.57 16.04 -9.52
C LEU A 261 8.73 17.29 -9.22
N GLY A 262 8.54 17.64 -7.95
CA GLY A 262 7.69 18.76 -7.55
C GLY A 262 6.20 18.54 -7.85
N ILE A 263 5.76 17.28 -7.91
CA ILE A 263 4.34 16.92 -7.99
C ILE A 263 3.84 16.83 -6.53
N VAL A 264 2.91 17.71 -6.18
CA VAL A 264 2.40 17.82 -4.81
C VAL A 264 1.06 17.06 -4.71
N PRO A 265 0.88 16.17 -3.72
CA PRO A 265 -0.43 15.61 -3.43
C PRO A 265 -1.45 16.72 -3.12
N LEU A 266 -2.72 16.42 -3.29
CA LEU A 266 -3.77 17.35 -2.87
C LEU A 266 -3.57 17.71 -1.39
N ALA A 267 -3.79 18.99 -1.03
CA ALA A 267 -3.43 19.53 0.27
C ALA A 267 -3.95 18.69 1.44
N GLY A 268 -3.07 18.31 2.35
CA GLY A 268 -3.41 17.56 3.58
C GLY A 268 -3.37 16.03 3.45
N TYR A 269 -2.93 15.46 2.33
CA TYR A 269 -2.94 14.00 2.10
C TYR A 269 -1.55 13.37 2.00
N GLU A 270 -0.65 13.70 2.93
CA GLU A 270 0.66 13.05 3.08
C GLU A 270 0.57 11.68 3.80
N MET A 271 -0.46 10.90 3.50
CA MET A 271 -0.63 9.56 4.07
C MET A 271 0.17 8.51 3.30
N SER A 272 0.30 7.32 3.89
CA SER A 272 0.89 6.14 3.26
C SER A 272 -0.11 4.98 3.31
N GLY A 273 -0.04 4.04 2.35
CA GLY A 273 -0.97 2.93 2.23
C GLY A 273 -1.06 2.01 3.46
N ASP A 274 -0.02 1.99 4.32
CA ASP A 274 -0.05 1.25 5.59
C ASP A 274 -1.02 1.85 6.63
N GLN A 275 -1.40 3.13 6.48
CA GLN A 275 -2.36 3.80 7.36
C GLN A 275 -3.83 3.54 6.95
N VAL A 276 -4.07 3.04 5.74
CA VAL A 276 -5.44 2.75 5.26
C VAL A 276 -6.16 1.77 6.20
N PHE A 277 -5.46 0.76 6.69
CA PHE A 277 -6.04 -0.18 7.65
C PHE A 277 -6.54 0.53 8.92
N ASP A 278 -5.76 1.44 9.49
CA ASP A 278 -6.13 2.16 10.71
C ASP A 278 -7.34 3.08 10.48
N LEU A 279 -7.46 3.68 9.30
CA LEU A 279 -8.64 4.48 8.91
C LEU A 279 -9.89 3.60 8.74
N VAL A 280 -9.76 2.42 8.15
CA VAL A 280 -10.88 1.46 8.06
C VAL A 280 -11.36 1.06 9.46
N GLU A 281 -10.43 0.79 10.39
CA GLU A 281 -10.78 0.50 11.78
C GLU A 281 -11.48 1.66 12.50
N ALA A 282 -11.05 2.89 12.19
CA ALA A 282 -11.68 4.10 12.71
C ALA A 282 -13.01 4.44 12.03
N GLY A 283 -13.35 3.79 10.92
CA GLY A 283 -14.52 4.14 10.10
C GLY A 283 -14.36 5.47 9.35
N ASP A 284 -13.14 5.92 9.15
CA ASP A 284 -12.80 7.19 8.51
C ASP A 284 -12.72 7.05 6.99
N TRP A 285 -13.85 6.76 6.39
CA TRP A 285 -13.99 6.53 4.96
C TRP A 285 -13.74 7.77 4.12
N GLU A 286 -14.01 8.95 4.68
CA GLU A 286 -13.78 10.22 4.01
C GLU A 286 -12.29 10.44 3.73
N ASN A 287 -11.43 10.20 4.72
CA ASN A 287 -9.99 10.34 4.52
C ASN A 287 -9.42 9.26 3.59
N ILE A 288 -9.98 8.04 3.59
CA ILE A 288 -9.61 7.01 2.61
C ILE A 288 -9.97 7.46 1.19
N ALA A 289 -11.19 8.01 0.98
CA ALA A 289 -11.63 8.51 -0.33
C ALA A 289 -10.71 9.62 -0.85
N LYS A 290 -10.40 10.59 0.00
CA LYS A 290 -9.49 11.68 -0.34
C LYS A 290 -8.08 11.16 -0.68
N TYR A 291 -7.62 10.18 0.08
CA TYR A 291 -6.30 9.59 -0.10
C TYR A 291 -6.17 8.90 -1.47
N VAL A 292 -7.07 7.96 -1.80
CA VAL A 292 -7.04 7.25 -3.08
C VAL A 292 -7.27 8.19 -4.28
N HIS A 293 -8.11 9.21 -4.10
CA HIS A 293 -8.30 10.26 -5.12
C HIS A 293 -7.00 11.03 -5.36
N SER A 294 -6.35 11.49 -4.28
CA SER A 294 -5.07 12.19 -4.38
C SER A 294 -3.99 11.36 -5.08
N ASP A 295 -3.90 10.06 -4.78
CA ASP A 295 -2.92 9.19 -5.40
C ASP A 295 -3.21 9.01 -6.90
N ALA A 296 -4.48 8.83 -7.32
CA ALA A 296 -4.86 8.80 -8.74
C ALA A 296 -4.52 10.11 -9.49
N VAL A 297 -4.75 11.28 -8.86
CA VAL A 297 -4.42 12.59 -9.43
C VAL A 297 -2.91 12.76 -9.63
N ILE A 298 -2.09 12.43 -8.63
CA ILE A 298 -0.63 12.58 -8.77
C ILE A 298 -0.05 11.58 -9.77
N GLU A 299 -0.63 10.39 -9.89
CA GLU A 299 -0.25 9.40 -10.91
C GLU A 299 -0.60 9.89 -12.31
N PHE A 300 -1.77 10.51 -12.49
CA PHE A 300 -2.16 11.09 -13.77
C PHE A 300 -1.23 12.25 -14.18
N GLU A 301 -0.87 13.11 -13.23
CA GLU A 301 0.11 14.17 -13.47
C GLU A 301 1.50 13.60 -13.78
N LEU A 302 1.92 12.54 -13.09
CA LEU A 302 3.17 11.84 -13.37
C LEU A 302 3.15 11.26 -14.80
N TYR A 303 2.05 10.59 -15.20
CA TYR A 303 1.86 10.11 -16.57
C TYR A 303 1.96 11.25 -17.58
N ARG A 304 1.27 12.37 -17.34
CA ARG A 304 1.26 13.53 -18.23
C ARG A 304 2.68 14.06 -18.48
N ARG A 305 3.49 14.18 -17.44
CA ARG A 305 4.90 14.61 -17.55
C ARG A 305 5.76 13.58 -18.27
N LEU A 306 5.61 12.30 -17.94
CA LEU A 306 6.39 11.26 -18.61
C LEU A 306 6.10 11.15 -20.10
N ASN A 307 4.87 11.39 -20.52
CA ASN A 307 4.45 11.36 -21.91
C ASN A 307 5.11 12.47 -22.76
N GLU A 308 5.66 13.52 -22.14
CA GLU A 308 6.49 14.54 -22.81
C GLU A 308 7.88 14.03 -23.21
N TYR A 309 8.36 12.97 -22.54
CA TYR A 309 9.72 12.43 -22.70
C TYR A 309 9.76 11.01 -23.25
N MET A 310 8.66 10.29 -23.21
CA MET A 310 8.59 8.87 -23.57
C MET A 310 7.41 8.61 -24.51
N VAL A 311 7.61 7.75 -25.49
CA VAL A 311 6.53 7.20 -26.33
C VAL A 311 6.06 5.90 -25.67
N PHE A 312 4.77 5.80 -25.37
CA PHE A 312 4.14 4.63 -24.79
C PHE A 312 3.40 3.77 -25.83
#